data_bfec10774b888213889e3ad44ea96bd4
#
_entry.id   bfec10774b888213889e3ad44ea96bd4
#
_cell.length_a   1.000
_cell.length_b   1.000
_cell.length_c   1.000
_cell.angle_alpha   90.00
_cell.angle_beta   90.00
_cell.angle_gamma   90.00
#
_symmetry.space_group_name_H-M   'P 1'
#
loop_
_entity.id
_entity.type
_entity.pdbx_description
1 polymer ?
#
loop_
_entity_poly.entity_id
_entity_poly.type
_entity_poly.pdbx_seq_one_letter_code
_entity_poly.pdbx_strand_id
1 'polypeptide(L)'
;MIFVTVGTHEQPFNRLIKKVDDLVANGDIKEKVIVQTGFSTYMPKYCEAHKMMSFDEMQQALKDARIVITHGGPSSFIEALQYGKVPIVVPRQEKFHEHVNNHQ
;
A
#
# COMPACT_ATOMS: atom_id res chain seq x y z
N MET A 1 -10.44 8.03 4.22
CA MET A 1 -9.43 7.03 4.60
C MET A 1 -8.50 6.82 3.41
N ILE A 2 -7.22 6.59 3.68
CA ILE A 2 -6.22 6.25 2.67
C ILE A 2 -5.87 4.78 2.82
N PHE A 3 -5.89 4.03 1.74
CA PHE A 3 -5.51 2.63 1.73
C PHE A 3 -4.20 2.43 0.97
N VAL A 4 -3.24 1.78 1.61
CA VAL A 4 -1.92 1.49 1.05
C VAL A 4 -1.76 -0.01 0.94
N THR A 5 -1.45 -0.52 -0.24
CA THR A 5 -1.19 -1.95 -0.43
C THR A 5 0.13 -2.18 -1.16
N VAL A 6 0.94 -3.06 -0.61
CA VAL A 6 2.22 -3.45 -1.21
C VAL A 6 2.17 -4.82 -1.88
N GLY A 7 0.97 -5.44 -1.89
CA GLY A 7 0.77 -6.75 -2.51
C GLY A 7 1.35 -7.88 -1.69
N THR A 8 1.52 -9.03 -2.34
CA THR A 8 1.97 -10.27 -1.70
C THR A 8 3.36 -10.71 -2.17
N HIS A 9 4.11 -9.81 -2.78
CA HIS A 9 5.48 -10.09 -3.23
C HIS A 9 6.37 -10.43 -2.02
N GLU A 10 7.24 -11.40 -2.16
CA GLU A 10 8.09 -11.90 -1.07
C GLU A 10 9.09 -10.88 -0.54
N GLN A 11 9.52 -9.96 -1.39
CA GLN A 11 10.49 -8.94 -0.97
C GLN A 11 9.78 -7.80 -0.24
N PRO A 12 10.40 -7.24 0.81
CA PRO A 12 9.77 -6.16 1.56
C PRO A 12 9.70 -4.86 0.77
N PHE A 13 8.71 -4.02 1.10
CA PHE A 13 8.58 -2.69 0.54
C PHE A 13 8.53 -1.66 1.68
N ASN A 14 9.57 -1.65 2.50
CA ASN A 14 9.64 -0.82 3.70
C ASN A 14 9.69 0.67 3.39
N ARG A 15 10.32 1.04 2.29
CA ARG A 15 10.46 2.44 1.86
C ARG A 15 9.12 3.15 1.77
N LEU A 16 8.15 2.52 1.13
CA LEU A 16 6.80 3.10 0.99
C LEU A 16 6.09 3.18 2.34
N ILE A 17 6.11 2.10 3.10
CA ILE A 17 5.40 2.02 4.39
C ILE A 17 5.97 3.04 5.37
N LYS A 18 7.29 3.14 5.44
CA LYS A 18 7.96 4.11 6.31
C LYS A 18 7.63 5.54 5.92
N LYS A 19 7.61 5.85 4.64
CA LYS A 19 7.28 7.19 4.16
C LYS A 19 5.85 7.59 4.53
N VAL A 20 4.91 6.69 4.34
CA VAL A 20 3.51 6.94 4.71
C VAL A 20 3.38 7.14 6.21
N ASP A 21 4.01 6.28 7.00
CA ASP A 21 4.00 6.37 8.46
C ASP A 21 4.57 7.70 8.95
N ASP A 22 5.69 8.13 8.38
CA ASP A 22 6.31 9.42 8.68
C ASP A 22 5.39 10.60 8.35
N LEU A 23 4.67 10.53 7.24
CA LEU A 23 3.72 11.58 6.85
C LEU A 23 2.56 11.70 7.85
N VAL A 24 2.10 10.58 8.37
CA VAL A 24 1.06 10.58 9.42
C VAL A 24 1.63 11.13 10.71
N ALA A 25 2.82 10.68 11.10
CA ALA A 25 3.48 11.14 12.33
C ALA A 25 3.73 12.66 12.35
N ASN A 26 4.09 13.21 11.19
CA ASN A 26 4.38 14.64 11.04
C ASN A 26 3.12 15.50 10.89
N GLY A 27 1.94 14.89 10.78
CA GLY A 27 0.70 15.62 10.59
C GLY A 27 0.39 16.03 9.16
N ASP A 28 1.17 15.57 8.20
CA ASP A 28 0.93 15.85 6.77
C ASP A 28 -0.28 15.06 6.26
N ILE A 29 -0.49 13.87 6.79
CA ILE A 29 -1.70 13.07 6.56
C ILE A 29 -2.50 13.10 7.86
N LYS A 30 -3.73 13.58 7.80
CA LYS A 30 -4.59 13.78 8.97
C LYS A 30 -5.78 12.82 9.02
N GLU A 31 -5.93 11.97 8.03
CA GLU A 31 -7.01 10.98 8.00
C GLU A 31 -6.49 9.58 8.32
N LYS A 32 -7.39 8.67 8.60
CA LYS A 32 -7.04 7.28 8.87
C LYS A 32 -6.33 6.65 7.68
N VAL A 33 -5.27 5.90 7.95
CA VAL A 33 -4.52 5.15 6.95
C VAL A 33 -4.53 3.68 7.33
N ILE A 34 -4.92 2.83 6.38
CA ILE A 34 -4.85 1.38 6.51
C ILE A 34 -3.77 0.89 5.55
N VAL A 35 -2.83 0.10 6.04
CA VAL A 35 -1.71 -0.43 5.26
C VAL A 35 -1.75 -1.95 5.25
N GLN A 36 -1.77 -2.54 4.05
CA GLN A 36 -1.52 -3.96 3.90
C GLN A 36 -0.02 -4.13 3.66
N THR A 37 0.68 -4.65 4.66
CA THR A 37 2.15 -4.65 4.71
C THR A 37 2.82 -5.81 3.98
N GLY A 38 2.08 -6.91 3.73
CA GLY A 38 2.62 -8.08 3.05
C GLY A 38 3.83 -8.64 3.77
N PHE A 39 4.92 -8.82 3.05
CA PHE A 39 6.19 -9.32 3.59
C PHE A 39 7.15 -8.22 4.04
N SER A 40 6.69 -6.97 4.07
CA SER A 40 7.50 -5.87 4.58
C SER A 40 7.80 -6.05 6.06
N THR A 41 8.99 -5.64 6.48
CA THR A 41 9.46 -5.82 7.85
C THR A 41 9.26 -4.59 8.73
N TYR A 42 9.05 -3.43 8.12
CA TYR A 42 8.76 -2.22 8.87
C TYR A 42 7.30 -2.25 9.35
N MET A 43 7.11 -2.09 10.65
CA MET A 43 5.77 -2.03 11.24
C MET A 43 5.39 -0.57 11.48
N PRO A 44 4.39 -0.04 10.78
CA PRO A 44 3.98 1.36 10.98
C PRO A 44 3.41 1.56 12.37
N LYS A 45 3.68 2.72 12.96
CA LYS A 45 3.25 3.06 14.32
C LYS A 45 1.99 3.92 14.32
N TYR A 46 1.75 4.64 13.25
CA TYR A 46 0.68 5.64 13.17
C TYR A 46 -0.41 5.26 12.18
N CYS A 47 -0.31 4.07 11.59
CA CYS A 47 -1.27 3.53 10.63
C CYS A 47 -1.83 2.21 11.15
N GLU A 48 -3.05 1.87 10.73
CA GLU A 48 -3.59 0.54 10.96
C GLU A 48 -2.92 -0.43 9.98
N ALA A 49 -2.24 -1.46 10.49
CA ALA A 49 -1.46 -2.37 9.66
C ALA A 49 -2.06 -3.77 9.66
N HIS A 50 -2.13 -4.37 8.48
CA HIS A 50 -2.52 -5.76 8.30
C HIS A 50 -1.50 -6.42 7.39
N LYS A 51 -0.92 -7.53 7.83
CA LYS A 51 0.07 -8.26 7.02
C LYS A 51 -0.59 -8.78 5.74
N MET A 52 -1.67 -9.52 5.91
CA MET A 52 -2.47 -10.04 4.80
C MET A 52 -3.93 -9.70 5.06
N MET A 53 -4.66 -9.47 3.98
CA MET A 53 -6.09 -9.17 4.06
C MET A 53 -6.82 -10.16 3.17
N SER A 54 -8.01 -10.59 3.61
CA SER A 54 -8.87 -11.43 2.77
C SER A 54 -9.33 -10.65 1.55
N PHE A 55 -9.86 -11.35 0.55
CA PHE A 55 -10.43 -10.71 -0.62
C PHE A 55 -11.50 -9.68 -0.22
N ASP A 56 -12.40 -10.06 0.67
CA ASP A 56 -13.49 -9.18 1.11
C ASP A 56 -12.96 -7.95 1.85
N GLU A 57 -11.96 -8.12 2.69
CA GLU A 57 -11.31 -7.00 3.40
C GLU A 57 -10.63 -6.04 2.43
N MET A 58 -9.94 -6.56 1.42
CA MET A 58 -9.30 -5.76 0.38
C MET A 58 -10.33 -4.98 -0.42
N GLN A 59 -11.42 -5.63 -0.82
CA GLN A 59 -12.49 -4.99 -1.58
C GLN A 59 -13.14 -3.86 -0.77
N GLN A 60 -13.40 -4.11 0.51
CA GLN A 60 -13.99 -3.11 1.38
C GLN A 60 -13.06 -1.89 1.56
N ALA A 61 -11.77 -2.14 1.76
CA ALA A 61 -10.79 -1.07 1.89
C ALA A 61 -10.69 -0.23 0.62
N LEU A 62 -10.66 -0.87 -0.54
CA LEU A 62 -10.62 -0.18 -1.84
C LEU A 62 -11.88 0.67 -2.06
N LYS A 63 -13.04 0.14 -1.70
CA LYS A 63 -14.32 0.84 -1.84
C LYS A 63 -14.38 2.07 -0.94
N ASP A 64 -13.94 1.95 0.30
CA ASP A 64 -14.04 3.00 1.30
C ASP A 64 -12.95 4.07 1.20
N ALA A 65 -11.85 3.76 0.53
CA ALA A 65 -10.70 4.65 0.46
C ALA A 65 -10.97 5.89 -0.38
N ARG A 66 -10.57 7.05 0.13
CA ARG A 66 -10.54 8.27 -0.65
C ARG A 66 -9.35 8.27 -1.62
N ILE A 67 -8.23 7.75 -1.14
CA ILE A 67 -6.99 7.63 -1.93
C ILE A 67 -6.47 6.21 -1.77
N VAL A 68 -6.03 5.62 -2.87
CA VAL A 68 -5.38 4.31 -2.90
C VAL A 68 -3.93 4.50 -3.35
N ILE A 69 -2.99 3.96 -2.56
CA ILE A 69 -1.58 3.94 -2.90
C ILE A 69 -1.18 2.48 -3.09
N THR A 70 -0.62 2.16 -4.23
CA THR A 70 -0.28 0.77 -4.58
C THR A 70 1.14 0.67 -5.11
N HIS A 71 1.70 -0.55 -5.00
CA HIS A 71 3.00 -0.90 -5.55
C HIS A 71 3.02 -1.04 -7.08
N GLY A 72 1.86 -0.87 -7.74
CA GLY A 72 1.78 -0.98 -9.21
C GLY A 72 1.44 -2.36 -9.71
N GLY A 73 1.07 -3.30 -8.84
CA GLY A 73 0.62 -4.62 -9.27
C GLY A 73 -0.67 -4.52 -10.08
N PRO A 74 -0.80 -5.25 -11.21
CA PRO A 74 -1.95 -5.10 -12.12
C PRO A 74 -3.29 -5.32 -11.45
N SER A 75 -3.38 -6.32 -10.58
CA SER A 75 -4.62 -6.68 -9.87
C SER A 75 -5.12 -5.54 -9.01
N SER A 76 -4.26 -4.98 -8.16
CA SER A 76 -4.62 -3.88 -7.27
C SER A 76 -4.99 -2.61 -8.05
N PHE A 77 -4.26 -2.34 -9.14
CA PHE A 77 -4.53 -1.19 -10.00
C PHE A 77 -5.92 -1.30 -10.64
N ILE A 78 -6.22 -2.45 -11.24
CA ILE A 78 -7.50 -2.70 -11.90
C ILE A 78 -8.65 -2.65 -10.90
N GLU A 79 -8.50 -3.26 -9.74
CA GLU A 79 -9.52 -3.25 -8.69
C GLU A 79 -9.83 -1.82 -8.22
N ALA A 80 -8.81 -0.99 -8.04
CA ALA A 80 -9.01 0.40 -7.67
C ALA A 80 -9.83 1.15 -8.73
N LEU A 81 -9.53 0.95 -10.00
CA LEU A 81 -10.27 1.57 -11.11
C LEU A 81 -11.74 1.13 -11.13
N GLN A 82 -12.03 -0.12 -10.79
CA GLN A 82 -13.41 -0.63 -10.74
C GLN A 82 -14.26 0.13 -9.71
N TYR A 83 -13.65 0.67 -8.67
CA TYR A 83 -14.35 1.48 -7.67
C TYR A 83 -14.27 2.99 -7.96
N GLY A 84 -13.82 3.35 -9.15
CA GLY A 84 -13.70 4.77 -9.54
C GLY A 84 -12.53 5.48 -8.90
N LYS A 85 -11.54 4.73 -8.40
CA LYS A 85 -10.34 5.29 -7.77
C LYS A 85 -9.19 5.29 -8.76
N VAL A 86 -8.46 6.39 -8.83
CA VAL A 86 -7.22 6.46 -9.60
C VAL A 86 -6.07 6.29 -8.61
N PRO A 87 -5.41 5.12 -8.59
CA PRO A 87 -4.39 4.88 -7.58
C PRO A 87 -3.12 5.67 -7.82
N ILE A 88 -2.47 6.03 -6.71
CA ILE A 88 -1.10 6.55 -6.76
C ILE A 88 -0.18 5.34 -6.79
N VAL A 89 0.65 5.25 -7.81
CA VAL A 89 1.53 4.10 -8.00
C VAL A 89 2.95 4.47 -7.56
N VAL A 90 3.48 3.68 -6.62
CA VAL A 90 4.89 3.80 -6.20
C VAL A 90 5.55 2.47 -6.53
N PRO A 91 6.28 2.39 -7.64
CA PRO A 91 6.81 1.10 -8.08
C PRO A 91 7.95 0.61 -7.19
N ARG A 92 7.98 -0.70 -6.98
CA ARG A 92 9.09 -1.38 -6.34
C ARG A 92 10.33 -1.24 -7.23
N GLN A 93 11.50 -1.19 -6.62
CA GLN A 93 12.76 -1.08 -7.37
C GLN A 93 13.74 -2.15 -6.95
N GLU A 94 14.41 -2.76 -7.91
CA GLU A 94 15.41 -3.79 -7.69
C GLU A 94 16.56 -3.29 -6.81
N LYS A 95 17.01 -2.06 -7.01
CA LYS A 95 18.12 -1.47 -6.24
C LYS A 95 17.83 -1.36 -4.74
N PHE A 96 16.56 -1.44 -4.34
CA PHE A 96 16.16 -1.44 -2.94
C PHE A 96 15.75 -2.82 -2.45
N HIS A 97 16.00 -3.86 -3.23
CA HIS A 97 15.60 -5.24 -2.94
C HIS A 97 14.08 -5.40 -2.76
N GLU A 98 13.30 -4.59 -3.46
CA GLU A 98 11.84 -4.58 -3.39
C GLU A 98 11.22 -5.45 -4.50
N HIS A 99 12.01 -5.79 -5.50
CA HIS A 99 11.58 -6.57 -6.65
C HIS A 99 12.78 -7.31 -7.25
N VAL A 100 12.52 -8.41 -7.94
CA VAL A 100 13.59 -9.18 -8.63
C VAL A 100 14.05 -8.48 -9.91
N ASN A 101 13.22 -7.59 -10.46
CA ASN A 101 13.53 -6.75 -11.61
C ASN A 101 12.62 -5.51 -11.56
N ASN A 102 12.77 -4.61 -12.53
CA ASN A 102 11.97 -3.38 -12.58
C ASN A 102 10.68 -3.49 -13.38
N HIS A 103 10.23 -4.68 -13.69
CA HIS A 103 8.94 -4.90 -14.35
C HIS A 103 7.80 -4.90 -13.31
N GLN A 104 6.84 -4.05 -13.56
CA GLN A 104 5.66 -3.90 -12.70
C GLN A 104 4.39 -4.11 -13.51
#